data_b17cbf3029864703ffa3a437d05a4354
#
_entry.id   b17cbf3029864703ffa3a437d05a4354
#
_cell.length_a   1.000
_cell.length_b   1.000
_cell.length_c   1.000
_cell.angle_alpha   90.00
_cell.angle_beta   90.00
_cell.angle_gamma   90.00
#
_symmetry.space_group_name_H-M   'P 1'
#
loop_
_entity.id
_entity.type
_entity.pdbx_description
1 polymer ?
#
loop_
_entity_poly.entity_id
_entity_poly.type
_entity_poly.pdbx_seq_one_letter_code
_entity_poly.pdbx_strand_id
1 'polypeptide(L)'
;ETELAGNFEGIGITFNVPNDTAIVLSPITGGPSEKAGLMQGDRIVRVNDKDIAGVKMPQDSMIRLMKGPKGSKVKITVNRNGTLIPFDIIRDKIPVHCIDAAFMIDETTGYIKLSKFTRTTYTEFTAAAAKLLAQGMTRLLFDLRDNTGGYFDQAWKLANEFLERGDEVVYMEGRQRPRQNFDADGRGFLRDIQISVLIDEGTASSSEIFAGAIQDNDRGVIVGRRSFGKGLVQEPINFTDGSGIRLTVSRFYTPSGRCIQKPYGDDYQYDIYERYAHGEMTSADSMKVDTTAVFYTVRGR
;
A
#
# COMPACT_ATOMS: atom_id res chain seq x y z
N GLU A 1 2.66 -4.69 10.81
CA GLU A 1 3.30 -5.88 10.16
C GLU A 1 2.28 -6.83 9.51
N THR A 2 1.14 -7.10 10.16
CA THR A 2 0.13 -8.05 9.66
C THR A 2 -0.50 -7.65 8.32
N GLU A 3 -0.74 -6.36 8.08
CA GLU A 3 -1.31 -5.88 6.82
C GLU A 3 -0.34 -6.01 5.63
N LEU A 4 0.95 -5.83 5.87
CA LEU A 4 1.96 -5.96 4.85
C LEU A 4 2.28 -7.43 4.51
N ALA A 5 1.96 -8.37 5.40
CA ALA A 5 2.16 -9.79 5.14
C ALA A 5 1.27 -10.35 4.00
N GLY A 6 0.31 -9.57 3.49
CA GLY A 6 -0.63 -9.99 2.45
C GLY A 6 -1.70 -10.97 2.94
N ASN A 7 -1.76 -11.22 4.24
CA ASN A 7 -2.78 -12.05 4.87
C ASN A 7 -2.75 -11.86 6.39
N PHE A 8 -3.86 -12.17 7.04
CA PHE A 8 -3.95 -12.29 8.49
C PHE A 8 -4.84 -13.49 8.87
N GLU A 9 -4.73 -13.95 10.10
CA GLU A 9 -5.55 -15.06 10.60
C GLU A 9 -6.68 -14.54 11.49
N GLY A 10 -7.90 -14.89 11.16
CA GLY A 10 -9.08 -14.40 11.86
C GLY A 10 -10.40 -14.79 11.22
N ILE A 11 -11.45 -14.00 11.49
CA ILE A 11 -12.80 -14.28 10.99
C ILE A 11 -13.09 -13.69 9.61
N GLY A 12 -12.30 -12.70 9.13
CA GLY A 12 -12.47 -12.12 7.79
C GLY A 12 -13.67 -11.18 7.67
N ILE A 13 -13.63 -10.03 8.35
CA ILE A 13 -14.60 -8.94 8.21
C ILE A 13 -13.90 -7.58 8.13
N THR A 14 -14.56 -6.65 7.46
CA THR A 14 -14.32 -5.21 7.61
C THR A 14 -15.42 -4.66 8.51
N PHE A 15 -15.07 -3.86 9.51
CA PHE A 15 -16.04 -3.30 10.45
C PHE A 15 -15.66 -1.89 10.91
N ASN A 16 -16.64 -1.16 11.40
CA ASN A 16 -16.47 0.14 12.05
C ASN A 16 -17.09 0.08 13.46
N VAL A 17 -16.76 1.03 14.34
CA VAL A 17 -17.21 1.04 15.74
C VAL A 17 -17.94 2.37 16.04
N PRO A 18 -19.08 2.68 15.40
CA PRO A 18 -19.90 3.81 15.82
C PRO A 18 -20.66 3.48 17.10
N ASN A 19 -20.72 4.46 18.03
CA ASN A 19 -21.49 4.34 19.28
C ASN A 19 -21.18 3.06 20.06
N ASP A 20 -19.86 2.76 20.23
CA ASP A 20 -19.39 1.64 21.05
C ASP A 20 -19.90 0.24 20.59
N THR A 21 -20.16 0.07 19.30
CA THR A 21 -20.64 -1.19 18.74
C THR A 21 -19.91 -1.48 17.42
N ALA A 22 -19.33 -2.67 17.30
CA ALA A 22 -18.72 -3.12 16.05
C ALA A 22 -19.82 -3.48 15.02
N ILE A 23 -19.91 -2.72 13.92
CA ILE A 23 -20.86 -2.97 12.82
C ILE A 23 -20.08 -3.54 11.63
N VAL A 24 -20.50 -4.68 11.13
CA VAL A 24 -19.93 -5.31 9.93
C VAL A 24 -20.24 -4.44 8.72
N LEU A 25 -19.20 -3.91 8.09
CA LEU A 25 -19.30 -3.19 6.81
C LEU A 25 -19.37 -4.18 5.66
N SER A 26 -18.53 -5.23 5.71
CA SER A 26 -18.51 -6.30 4.71
C SER A 26 -17.80 -7.52 5.28
N PRO A 27 -18.34 -8.74 5.13
CA PRO A 27 -17.54 -9.96 5.20
C PRO A 27 -16.58 -10.01 4.02
N ILE A 28 -15.37 -10.54 4.24
CA ILE A 28 -14.40 -10.75 3.16
C ILE A 28 -14.84 -11.93 2.31
N THR A 29 -14.92 -11.73 0.99
CA THR A 29 -15.39 -12.73 0.02
C THR A 29 -14.58 -14.02 0.11
N GLY A 30 -15.25 -15.14 0.19
CA GLY A 30 -14.65 -16.48 0.39
C GLY A 30 -14.13 -16.73 1.80
N GLY A 31 -14.24 -15.73 2.70
CA GLY A 31 -13.77 -15.80 4.08
C GLY A 31 -14.68 -16.58 5.03
N PRO A 32 -14.19 -16.87 6.26
CA PRO A 32 -14.93 -17.64 7.26
C PRO A 32 -16.25 -17.01 7.68
N SER A 33 -16.30 -15.69 7.82
CA SER A 33 -17.51 -14.95 8.24
C SER A 33 -18.60 -15.00 7.17
N GLU A 34 -18.23 -14.84 5.89
CA GLU A 34 -19.19 -14.99 4.80
C GLU A 34 -19.78 -16.39 4.74
N LYS A 35 -18.91 -17.41 4.84
CA LYS A 35 -19.32 -18.82 4.86
C LYS A 35 -20.22 -19.16 6.05
N ALA A 36 -20.03 -18.50 7.18
CA ALA A 36 -20.86 -18.66 8.36
C ALA A 36 -22.21 -17.91 8.26
N GLY A 37 -22.36 -16.98 7.31
CA GLY A 37 -23.59 -16.22 7.08
C GLY A 37 -23.65 -14.87 7.81
N LEU A 38 -22.52 -14.30 8.21
CA LEU A 38 -22.46 -12.90 8.63
C LEU A 38 -22.78 -12.01 7.43
N MET A 39 -23.47 -10.90 7.70
CA MET A 39 -23.94 -9.97 6.67
C MET A 39 -23.51 -8.54 7.00
N GLN A 40 -23.50 -7.70 5.99
CA GLN A 40 -23.37 -6.26 6.15
C GLN A 40 -24.50 -5.73 7.07
N GLY A 41 -24.13 -4.85 8.01
CA GLY A 41 -25.04 -4.26 8.98
C GLY A 41 -25.20 -5.07 10.27
N ASP A 42 -24.65 -6.29 10.37
CA ASP A 42 -24.65 -7.06 11.63
C ASP A 42 -23.90 -6.29 12.71
N ARG A 43 -24.49 -6.18 13.88
CA ARG A 43 -23.88 -5.54 15.05
C ARG A 43 -23.29 -6.63 15.96
N ILE A 44 -21.98 -6.72 16.06
CA ILE A 44 -21.34 -7.71 16.91
C ILE A 44 -21.45 -7.28 18.35
N VAL A 45 -22.18 -8.05 19.14
CA VAL A 45 -22.43 -7.73 20.55
C VAL A 45 -21.57 -8.57 21.50
N ARG A 46 -21.17 -9.79 21.05
CA ARG A 46 -20.36 -10.68 21.88
C ARG A 46 -19.37 -11.48 21.04
N VAL A 47 -18.18 -11.70 21.60
CA VAL A 47 -17.15 -12.61 21.06
C VAL A 47 -16.83 -13.63 22.13
N ASN A 48 -17.10 -14.91 21.85
CA ASN A 48 -17.18 -15.99 22.85
C ASN A 48 -18.16 -15.57 23.95
N ASP A 49 -17.74 -15.60 25.20
CA ASP A 49 -18.56 -15.21 26.36
C ASP A 49 -18.36 -13.75 26.79
N LYS A 50 -17.61 -12.96 26.01
CA LYS A 50 -17.28 -11.58 26.33
C LYS A 50 -18.15 -10.60 25.55
N ASP A 51 -18.89 -9.76 26.27
CA ASP A 51 -19.59 -8.63 25.66
C ASP A 51 -18.60 -7.60 25.15
N ILE A 52 -18.82 -7.09 23.93
CA ILE A 52 -17.95 -6.10 23.29
C ILE A 52 -18.68 -4.81 22.90
N ALA A 53 -20.02 -4.81 22.90
CA ALA A 53 -20.84 -3.65 22.59
C ALA A 53 -21.32 -2.99 23.89
N GLY A 54 -21.35 -1.64 23.94
CA GLY A 54 -21.82 -0.86 25.08
C GLY A 54 -20.91 -0.89 26.31
N VAL A 55 -19.67 -1.35 26.17
CA VAL A 55 -18.68 -1.55 27.27
C VAL A 55 -17.42 -0.70 27.10
N LYS A 56 -17.44 0.24 26.14
CA LYS A 56 -16.31 1.11 25.77
C LYS A 56 -15.02 0.35 25.48
N MET A 57 -15.15 -0.80 24.83
CA MET A 57 -13.99 -1.61 24.45
C MET A 57 -13.22 -0.93 23.31
N PRO A 58 -11.89 -0.72 23.44
CA PRO A 58 -11.06 -0.21 22.35
C PRO A 58 -11.14 -1.13 21.12
N GLN A 59 -11.18 -0.55 19.91
CA GLN A 59 -11.26 -1.28 18.65
C GLN A 59 -10.15 -2.33 18.50
N ASP A 60 -8.91 -2.02 18.90
CA ASP A 60 -7.79 -2.96 18.88
C ASP A 60 -8.04 -4.20 19.76
N SER A 61 -8.77 -4.03 20.86
CA SER A 61 -9.14 -5.16 21.73
C SER A 61 -10.22 -6.03 21.08
N MET A 62 -11.18 -5.43 20.38
CA MET A 62 -12.16 -6.17 19.56
C MET A 62 -11.47 -6.96 18.47
N ILE A 63 -10.51 -6.34 17.75
CA ILE A 63 -9.70 -6.99 16.72
C ILE A 63 -8.96 -8.20 17.30
N ARG A 64 -8.30 -8.05 18.45
CA ARG A 64 -7.56 -9.16 19.10
C ARG A 64 -8.45 -10.32 19.47
N LEU A 65 -9.70 -10.09 19.88
CA LEU A 65 -10.65 -11.17 20.20
C LEU A 65 -11.13 -11.93 18.94
N MET A 66 -11.25 -11.21 17.82
CA MET A 66 -11.70 -11.81 16.55
C MET A 66 -10.57 -12.47 15.76
N LYS A 67 -9.32 -11.98 15.89
CA LYS A 67 -8.11 -12.63 15.36
C LYS A 67 -7.75 -13.86 16.18
N GLY A 68 -6.99 -14.77 15.58
CA GLY A 68 -6.44 -15.95 16.22
C GLY A 68 -6.02 -17.00 15.19
N PRO A 69 -5.31 -18.06 15.63
CA PRO A 69 -4.72 -19.05 14.74
C PRO A 69 -5.74 -19.71 13.81
N LYS A 70 -5.33 -19.95 12.55
CA LYS A 70 -6.10 -20.74 11.59
C LYS A 70 -6.56 -22.06 12.20
N GLY A 71 -7.82 -22.42 11.97
CA GLY A 71 -8.46 -23.63 12.51
C GLY A 71 -9.02 -23.49 13.93
N SER A 72 -8.70 -22.40 14.66
CA SER A 72 -9.31 -22.15 15.97
C SER A 72 -10.76 -21.67 15.83
N LYS A 73 -11.62 -22.07 16.75
CA LYS A 73 -13.03 -21.67 16.78
C LYS A 73 -13.21 -20.37 17.56
N VAL A 74 -14.16 -19.56 17.12
CA VAL A 74 -14.67 -18.40 17.84
C VAL A 74 -16.18 -18.31 17.66
N LYS A 75 -16.89 -18.00 18.72
CA LYS A 75 -18.33 -17.74 18.67
C LYS A 75 -18.56 -16.24 18.59
N ILE A 76 -19.24 -15.80 17.54
CA ILE A 76 -19.63 -14.40 17.34
C ILE A 76 -21.14 -14.31 17.50
N THR A 77 -21.61 -13.48 18.43
CA THR A 77 -23.04 -13.18 18.53
C THR A 77 -23.28 -11.78 17.96
N VAL A 78 -24.18 -11.72 16.99
CA VAL A 78 -24.61 -10.43 16.40
C VAL A 78 -26.04 -10.11 16.78
N ASN A 79 -26.34 -8.81 16.78
CA ASN A 79 -27.70 -8.30 16.76
C ASN A 79 -28.06 -7.92 15.33
N ARG A 80 -28.99 -8.65 14.72
CA ARG A 80 -29.52 -8.38 13.38
C ARG A 80 -31.00 -8.03 13.52
N ASN A 81 -31.33 -6.76 13.30
CA ASN A 81 -32.71 -6.26 13.40
C ASN A 81 -33.41 -6.61 14.73
N GLY A 82 -32.69 -6.49 15.86
CA GLY A 82 -33.22 -6.81 17.19
C GLY A 82 -33.08 -8.27 17.62
N THR A 83 -32.71 -9.16 16.72
CA THR A 83 -32.55 -10.59 17.01
C THR A 83 -31.07 -10.93 17.25
N LEU A 84 -30.80 -11.65 18.35
CA LEU A 84 -29.45 -12.16 18.63
C LEU A 84 -29.22 -13.49 17.90
N ILE A 85 -28.20 -13.50 17.04
CA ILE A 85 -27.85 -14.67 16.23
C ILE A 85 -26.41 -15.07 16.55
N PRO A 86 -26.18 -16.29 17.07
CA PRO A 86 -24.85 -16.82 17.28
C PRO A 86 -24.29 -17.46 16.00
N PHE A 87 -23.01 -17.24 15.73
CA PHE A 87 -22.25 -17.88 14.65
C PHE A 87 -21.01 -18.55 15.21
N ASP A 88 -20.83 -19.83 14.92
CA ASP A 88 -19.58 -20.55 15.19
C ASP A 88 -18.68 -20.44 13.97
N ILE A 89 -17.59 -19.70 14.11
CA ILE A 89 -16.66 -19.41 13.01
C ILE A 89 -15.34 -20.12 13.26
N ILE A 90 -14.87 -20.85 12.27
CA ILE A 90 -13.51 -21.40 12.26
C ILE A 90 -12.63 -20.36 11.60
N ARG A 91 -11.68 -19.79 12.37
CA ARG A 91 -10.73 -18.82 11.83
C ARG A 91 -9.89 -19.42 10.71
N ASP A 92 -9.60 -18.61 9.71
CA ASP A 92 -8.76 -19.01 8.59
C ASP A 92 -7.80 -17.89 8.23
N LYS A 93 -6.90 -18.18 7.29
CA LYS A 93 -6.02 -17.23 6.67
C LYS A 93 -6.82 -16.37 5.70
N ILE A 94 -6.92 -15.09 5.99
CA ILE A 94 -7.68 -14.13 5.21
C ILE A 94 -6.72 -13.44 4.24
N PRO A 95 -6.88 -13.61 2.91
CA PRO A 95 -6.06 -12.90 1.95
C PRO A 95 -6.37 -11.40 2.01
N VAL A 96 -5.34 -10.60 1.99
CA VAL A 96 -5.44 -9.15 1.81
C VAL A 96 -4.94 -8.86 0.40
N HIS A 97 -5.89 -8.61 -0.51
CA HIS A 97 -5.54 -8.22 -1.87
C HIS A 97 -5.00 -6.80 -1.88
N CYS A 98 -4.00 -6.57 -2.71
CA CYS A 98 -3.39 -5.26 -2.89
C CYS A 98 -3.75 -4.62 -4.24
N ILE A 99 -4.32 -5.39 -5.17
CA ILE A 99 -4.89 -4.88 -6.41
C ILE A 99 -6.38 -4.62 -6.18
N ASP A 100 -6.76 -3.35 -6.08
CA ASP A 100 -8.14 -2.94 -5.84
C ASP A 100 -9.00 -3.03 -7.12
N ALA A 101 -8.35 -2.79 -8.28
CA ALA A 101 -9.02 -2.85 -9.58
C ALA A 101 -8.03 -3.21 -10.69
N ALA A 102 -8.47 -4.02 -11.66
CA ALA A 102 -7.73 -4.34 -12.88
C ALA A 102 -8.72 -4.61 -14.01
N PHE A 103 -8.76 -3.72 -15.03
CA PHE A 103 -9.68 -3.83 -16.17
C PHE A 103 -9.16 -3.07 -17.38
N MET A 104 -9.70 -3.36 -18.56
CA MET A 104 -9.45 -2.57 -19.78
C MET A 104 -10.35 -1.33 -19.79
N ILE A 105 -9.75 -0.14 -19.98
CA ILE A 105 -10.49 1.13 -20.17
C ILE A 105 -11.04 1.20 -21.60
N ASP A 106 -10.21 0.78 -22.55
CA ASP A 106 -10.53 0.69 -23.97
C ASP A 106 -9.84 -0.55 -24.57
N GLU A 107 -9.86 -0.73 -25.87
CA GLU A 107 -9.29 -1.90 -26.56
C GLU A 107 -7.78 -2.10 -26.34
N THR A 108 -7.05 -1.05 -25.94
CA THR A 108 -5.59 -1.05 -25.84
C THR A 108 -5.05 -0.59 -24.48
N THR A 109 -5.88 0.05 -23.67
CA THR A 109 -5.47 0.68 -22.42
C THR A 109 -5.99 -0.12 -21.22
N GLY A 110 -5.08 -0.72 -20.46
CA GLY A 110 -5.38 -1.35 -19.18
C GLY A 110 -5.25 -0.36 -18.02
N TYR A 111 -6.03 -0.59 -16.99
CA TYR A 111 -5.96 0.10 -15.70
C TYR A 111 -5.69 -0.90 -14.58
N ILE A 112 -4.72 -0.58 -13.71
CA ILE A 112 -4.45 -1.34 -12.49
C ILE A 112 -4.31 -0.34 -11.34
N LYS A 113 -5.10 -0.52 -10.27
CA LYS A 113 -4.94 0.22 -9.00
C LYS A 113 -4.29 -0.67 -7.95
N LEU A 114 -3.15 -0.23 -7.44
CA LEU A 114 -2.43 -0.86 -6.35
C LEU A 114 -2.57 -0.02 -5.09
N SER A 115 -3.18 -0.57 -4.05
CA SER A 115 -3.41 0.15 -2.77
C SER A 115 -2.23 0.06 -1.80
N LYS A 116 -1.40 -0.98 -1.88
CA LYS A 116 -0.28 -1.19 -0.96
C LYS A 116 0.76 -2.16 -1.52
N PHE A 117 2.02 -1.98 -1.15
CA PHE A 117 3.08 -2.95 -1.47
C PHE A 117 3.17 -4.03 -0.38
N THR A 118 2.41 -5.12 -0.55
CA THR A 118 2.38 -6.30 0.32
C THR A 118 3.31 -7.39 -0.18
N ARG A 119 3.49 -8.48 0.56
CA ARG A 119 4.29 -9.64 0.09
C ARG A 119 3.73 -10.32 -1.16
N THR A 120 2.44 -10.16 -1.43
CA THR A 120 1.76 -10.76 -2.58
C THR A 120 1.68 -9.83 -3.80
N THR A 121 2.14 -8.57 -3.68
CA THR A 121 1.99 -7.55 -4.71
C THR A 121 2.52 -7.97 -6.07
N TYR A 122 3.73 -8.49 -6.13
CA TYR A 122 4.32 -8.92 -7.39
C TYR A 122 3.46 -10.00 -8.08
N THR A 123 3.03 -11.01 -7.33
CA THR A 123 2.22 -12.10 -7.85
C THR A 123 0.84 -11.62 -8.30
N GLU A 124 0.18 -10.76 -7.52
CA GLU A 124 -1.14 -10.21 -7.87
C GLU A 124 -1.05 -9.29 -9.08
N PHE A 125 -0.05 -8.41 -9.12
CA PHE A 125 0.18 -7.49 -10.23
C PHE A 125 0.46 -8.23 -11.54
N THR A 126 1.40 -9.18 -11.53
CA THR A 126 1.76 -9.94 -12.74
C THR A 126 0.61 -10.77 -13.26
N ALA A 127 -0.21 -11.35 -12.37
CA ALA A 127 -1.43 -12.05 -12.76
C ALA A 127 -2.48 -11.11 -13.37
N ALA A 128 -2.66 -9.90 -12.82
CA ALA A 128 -3.55 -8.89 -13.37
C ALA A 128 -3.05 -8.40 -14.73
N ALA A 129 -1.76 -8.04 -14.84
CA ALA A 129 -1.15 -7.58 -16.09
C ALA A 129 -1.24 -8.63 -17.19
N ALA A 130 -0.98 -9.91 -16.89
CA ALA A 130 -1.10 -11.00 -17.87
C ALA A 130 -2.52 -11.14 -18.41
N LYS A 131 -3.55 -10.96 -17.57
CA LYS A 131 -4.96 -10.96 -18.03
C LYS A 131 -5.26 -9.81 -18.96
N LEU A 132 -4.74 -8.60 -18.68
CA LEU A 132 -4.96 -7.43 -19.54
C LEU A 132 -4.19 -7.55 -20.85
N LEU A 133 -2.97 -8.10 -20.84
CA LEU A 133 -2.21 -8.40 -22.06
C LEU A 133 -2.96 -9.37 -22.96
N ALA A 134 -3.57 -10.42 -22.40
CA ALA A 134 -4.40 -11.37 -23.16
C ALA A 134 -5.65 -10.72 -23.79
N GLN A 135 -6.07 -9.55 -23.28
CA GLN A 135 -7.17 -8.74 -23.82
C GLN A 135 -6.71 -7.67 -24.82
N GLY A 136 -5.40 -7.58 -25.12
CA GLY A 136 -4.86 -6.65 -26.10
C GLY A 136 -4.22 -5.38 -25.50
N MET A 137 -3.94 -5.35 -24.19
CA MET A 137 -3.29 -4.21 -23.55
C MET A 137 -1.92 -3.90 -24.17
N THR A 138 -1.73 -2.67 -24.63
CA THR A 138 -0.45 -2.10 -25.07
C THR A 138 -0.05 -0.86 -24.27
N ARG A 139 -0.98 -0.31 -23.47
CA ARG A 139 -0.77 0.83 -22.60
C ARG A 139 -1.32 0.52 -21.22
N LEU A 140 -0.60 0.90 -20.18
CA LEU A 140 -1.01 0.72 -18.79
C LEU A 140 -1.14 2.07 -18.08
N LEU A 141 -2.30 2.32 -17.52
CA LEU A 141 -2.51 3.35 -16.52
C LEU A 141 -2.39 2.71 -15.14
N PHE A 142 -1.27 2.95 -14.46
CA PHE A 142 -0.98 2.38 -13.15
C PHE A 142 -1.26 3.39 -12.05
N ASP A 143 -2.22 3.09 -11.19
CA ASP A 143 -2.70 4.02 -10.17
C ASP A 143 -2.10 3.70 -8.80
N LEU A 144 -1.26 4.62 -8.31
CA LEU A 144 -0.61 4.60 -6.99
C LEU A 144 -1.14 5.70 -6.06
N ARG A 145 -2.26 6.34 -6.40
CA ARG A 145 -2.88 7.35 -5.53
C ARG A 145 -3.34 6.71 -4.22
N ASP A 146 -3.09 7.41 -3.11
CA ASP A 146 -3.31 6.94 -1.73
C ASP A 146 -2.50 5.69 -1.33
N ASN A 147 -1.51 5.29 -2.12
CA ASN A 147 -0.65 4.16 -1.80
C ASN A 147 0.54 4.59 -0.93
N THR A 148 0.49 4.30 0.35
CA THR A 148 1.53 4.67 1.33
C THR A 148 2.81 3.84 1.26
N GLY A 149 2.93 2.96 0.25
CA GLY A 149 4.08 2.09 0.04
C GLY A 149 3.94 0.72 0.72
N GLY A 150 5.05 0.18 1.17
CA GLY A 150 5.14 -1.13 1.81
C GLY A 150 6.51 -1.77 1.62
N TYR A 151 6.55 -3.02 1.19
CA TYR A 151 7.81 -3.74 1.00
C TYR A 151 8.62 -3.20 -0.18
N PHE A 152 9.87 -2.84 0.09
CA PHE A 152 10.83 -2.35 -0.88
C PHE A 152 11.08 -3.32 -2.03
N ASP A 153 11.30 -4.61 -1.72
CA ASP A 153 11.59 -5.64 -2.71
C ASP A 153 10.44 -5.84 -3.71
N GLN A 154 9.20 -5.54 -3.30
CA GLN A 154 8.05 -5.61 -4.19
C GLN A 154 8.02 -4.43 -5.18
N ALA A 155 8.37 -3.22 -4.74
CA ALA A 155 8.49 -2.07 -5.64
C ALA A 155 9.63 -2.26 -6.64
N TRP A 156 10.78 -2.75 -6.18
CA TRP A 156 11.90 -3.07 -7.06
C TRP A 156 11.51 -4.11 -8.12
N LYS A 157 10.87 -5.22 -7.72
CA LYS A 157 10.40 -6.25 -8.66
C LYS A 157 9.40 -5.70 -9.68
N LEU A 158 8.47 -4.84 -9.25
CA LEU A 158 7.52 -4.23 -10.17
C LEU A 158 8.21 -3.29 -11.16
N ALA A 159 9.12 -2.42 -10.71
CA ALA A 159 9.85 -1.53 -11.58
C ALA A 159 10.70 -2.32 -12.60
N ASN A 160 11.31 -3.42 -12.16
CA ASN A 160 12.09 -4.33 -13.00
C ASN A 160 11.28 -4.90 -14.19
N GLU A 161 9.94 -5.04 -14.07
CA GLU A 161 9.11 -5.50 -15.18
C GLU A 161 9.08 -4.55 -16.38
N PHE A 162 9.39 -3.27 -16.17
CA PHE A 162 9.30 -2.20 -17.17
C PHE A 162 10.67 -1.71 -17.67
N LEU A 163 11.76 -2.00 -16.96
CA LEU A 163 13.07 -1.40 -17.19
C LEU A 163 14.00 -2.37 -17.96
N GLU A 164 14.98 -1.78 -18.65
CA GLU A 164 16.01 -2.54 -19.35
C GLU A 164 17.09 -3.00 -18.38
N ARG A 165 17.89 -3.95 -18.80
CA ARG A 165 19.03 -4.43 -18.00
C ARG A 165 20.01 -3.31 -17.72
N GLY A 166 20.28 -3.08 -16.43
CA GLY A 166 21.23 -2.09 -15.96
C GLY A 166 20.64 -0.71 -15.73
N ASP A 167 19.33 -0.51 -16.04
CA ASP A 167 18.64 0.69 -15.60
C ASP A 167 18.57 0.69 -14.07
N GLU A 168 19.01 1.78 -13.44
CA GLU A 168 18.94 1.92 -11.99
C GLU A 168 17.50 2.15 -11.58
N VAL A 169 16.99 1.34 -10.64
CA VAL A 169 15.66 1.53 -10.05
C VAL A 169 15.73 2.58 -8.95
N VAL A 170 16.70 2.44 -8.05
CA VAL A 170 16.90 3.30 -6.88
C VAL A 170 18.26 3.02 -6.29
N TYR A 171 18.84 3.97 -5.58
CA TYR A 171 19.96 3.67 -4.70
C TYR A 171 19.71 4.12 -3.27
N MET A 172 20.42 3.48 -2.34
CA MET A 172 20.46 3.85 -0.93
C MET A 172 21.84 4.43 -0.59
N GLU A 173 21.87 5.48 0.18
CA GLU A 173 23.10 6.04 0.72
C GLU A 173 22.87 6.65 2.11
N GLY A 174 23.84 6.51 2.99
CA GLY A 174 23.78 7.04 4.35
C GLY A 174 25.15 7.46 4.86
N ARG A 175 25.18 8.19 5.98
CA ARG A 175 26.40 8.71 6.56
C ARG A 175 27.48 7.63 6.82
N GLN A 176 27.05 6.45 7.25
CA GLN A 176 27.91 5.30 7.58
C GLN A 176 27.66 4.11 6.62
N ARG A 177 26.84 4.30 5.61
CA ARG A 177 26.50 3.29 4.62
C ARG A 177 26.86 3.82 3.24
N PRO A 178 27.80 3.19 2.52
CA PRO A 178 28.14 3.58 1.17
C PRO A 178 26.95 3.41 0.24
N ARG A 179 26.98 4.10 -0.90
CA ARG A 179 25.96 3.95 -1.95
C ARG A 179 25.81 2.47 -2.35
N GLN A 180 24.58 2.02 -2.35
CA GLN A 180 24.15 0.71 -2.81
C GLN A 180 23.08 0.88 -3.89
N ASN A 181 23.39 0.44 -5.10
CA ASN A 181 22.50 0.52 -6.25
C ASN A 181 21.61 -0.72 -6.34
N PHE A 182 20.40 -0.52 -6.84
CA PHE A 182 19.44 -1.57 -7.17
C PHE A 182 19.03 -1.39 -8.61
N ASP A 183 19.59 -2.22 -9.47
CA ASP A 183 19.43 -2.15 -10.93
C ASP A 183 18.41 -3.18 -11.41
N ALA A 184 17.82 -2.93 -12.58
CA ALA A 184 16.95 -3.85 -13.27
C ALA A 184 17.78 -4.97 -13.96
N ASP A 185 17.24 -6.19 -13.99
CA ASP A 185 17.88 -7.35 -14.59
C ASP A 185 17.51 -7.56 -16.07
N GLY A 186 16.56 -6.77 -16.60
CA GLY A 186 16.11 -6.80 -17.97
C GLY A 186 15.30 -8.04 -18.36
N ARG A 187 14.70 -8.72 -17.39
CA ARG A 187 13.87 -9.93 -17.62
C ARG A 187 12.36 -9.62 -17.58
N GLY A 188 11.99 -8.38 -17.36
CA GLY A 188 10.62 -7.94 -17.27
C GLY A 188 9.83 -8.18 -18.58
N PHE A 189 8.55 -8.54 -18.48
CA PHE A 189 7.70 -8.81 -19.64
C PHE A 189 6.84 -7.62 -20.05
N LEU A 190 6.94 -6.47 -19.36
CA LEU A 190 6.20 -5.24 -19.63
C LEU A 190 7.06 -4.13 -20.23
N ARG A 191 8.27 -4.44 -20.71
CA ARG A 191 9.21 -3.45 -21.26
C ARG A 191 8.66 -2.72 -22.48
N ASP A 192 7.86 -3.37 -23.29
CA ASP A 192 7.27 -2.79 -24.51
C ASP A 192 5.91 -2.09 -24.26
N ILE A 193 5.38 -2.18 -23.03
CA ILE A 193 4.10 -1.57 -22.66
C ILE A 193 4.31 -0.09 -22.32
N GLN A 194 3.56 0.81 -22.96
CA GLN A 194 3.55 2.22 -22.55
C GLN A 194 2.96 2.35 -21.16
N ILE A 195 3.62 3.06 -20.25
CA ILE A 195 3.14 3.24 -18.88
C ILE A 195 2.93 4.70 -18.52
N SER A 196 1.79 5.00 -17.89
CA SER A 196 1.52 6.24 -17.18
C SER A 196 1.20 5.91 -15.73
N VAL A 197 1.81 6.62 -14.78
CA VAL A 197 1.65 6.37 -13.35
C VAL A 197 0.91 7.52 -12.71
N LEU A 198 -0.21 7.22 -12.04
CA LEU A 198 -0.95 8.21 -11.26
C LEU A 198 -0.44 8.27 -9.84
N ILE A 199 -0.15 9.47 -9.36
CA ILE A 199 0.31 9.74 -8.00
C ILE A 199 -0.46 10.90 -7.36
N ASP A 200 -0.42 10.97 -6.04
CA ASP A 200 -0.93 12.08 -5.25
C ASP A 200 -0.15 12.26 -3.93
N GLU A 201 -0.62 13.12 -3.08
CA GLU A 201 -0.03 13.41 -1.76
C GLU A 201 -0.03 12.23 -0.79
N GLY A 202 -0.87 11.21 -1.03
CA GLY A 202 -0.89 9.95 -0.28
C GLY A 202 0.11 8.91 -0.81
N THR A 203 0.64 9.13 -2.01
CA THR A 203 1.67 8.26 -2.61
C THR A 203 2.98 8.40 -1.85
N ALA A 204 3.48 7.31 -1.23
CA ALA A 204 4.65 7.38 -0.35
C ALA A 204 5.57 6.14 -0.45
N SER A 205 6.84 6.31 -0.05
CA SER A 205 7.81 5.21 0.17
C SER A 205 8.05 4.34 -1.08
N SER A 206 7.70 3.06 -1.03
CA SER A 206 7.85 2.11 -2.15
C SER A 206 7.13 2.57 -3.42
N SER A 207 6.02 3.30 -3.30
CA SER A 207 5.32 3.90 -4.45
C SER A 207 6.15 5.01 -5.09
N GLU A 208 6.87 5.78 -4.28
CA GLU A 208 7.77 6.84 -4.76
C GLU A 208 9.02 6.26 -5.41
N ILE A 209 9.52 5.13 -4.91
CA ILE A 209 10.62 4.38 -5.55
C ILE A 209 10.20 3.94 -6.94
N PHE A 210 9.02 3.32 -7.07
CA PHE A 210 8.51 2.89 -8.37
C PHE A 210 8.32 4.07 -9.33
N ALA A 211 7.60 5.11 -8.89
CA ALA A 211 7.33 6.30 -9.72
C ALA A 211 8.64 7.00 -10.14
N GLY A 212 9.60 7.15 -9.22
CA GLY A 212 10.90 7.73 -9.49
C GLY A 212 11.72 6.91 -10.50
N ALA A 213 11.69 5.59 -10.40
CA ALA A 213 12.36 4.71 -11.35
C ALA A 213 11.78 4.87 -12.77
N ILE A 214 10.46 4.91 -12.91
CA ILE A 214 9.80 5.11 -14.21
C ILE A 214 10.10 6.49 -14.78
N GLN A 215 10.04 7.54 -13.95
CA GLN A 215 10.29 8.91 -14.37
C GLN A 215 11.73 9.11 -14.82
N ASP A 216 12.69 8.74 -13.98
CA ASP A 216 14.09 9.12 -14.14
C ASP A 216 14.83 8.27 -15.19
N ASN A 217 14.28 7.11 -15.56
CA ASN A 217 14.71 6.34 -16.73
C ASN A 217 13.98 6.73 -18.02
N ASP A 218 13.20 7.81 -18.02
CA ASP A 218 12.37 8.23 -19.18
C ASP A 218 11.48 7.09 -19.72
N ARG A 219 11.07 6.19 -18.81
CA ARG A 219 10.34 4.98 -19.20
C ARG A 219 8.84 5.22 -19.35
N GLY A 220 8.30 6.21 -18.68
CA GLY A 220 6.88 6.53 -18.69
C GLY A 220 6.59 7.93 -18.18
N VAL A 221 5.32 8.26 -18.10
CA VAL A 221 4.82 9.57 -17.66
C VAL A 221 4.25 9.46 -16.25
N ILE A 222 4.63 10.39 -15.38
CA ILE A 222 4.04 10.55 -14.05
C ILE A 222 2.99 11.65 -14.12
N VAL A 223 1.79 11.35 -13.65
CA VAL A 223 0.63 12.27 -13.70
C VAL A 223 0.02 12.39 -12.31
N GLY A 224 -0.25 13.61 -11.90
CA GLY A 224 -0.93 13.87 -10.62
C GLY A 224 -0.26 14.96 -9.80
N ARG A 225 -0.40 14.87 -8.48
CA ARG A 225 0.14 15.82 -7.53
C ARG A 225 1.44 15.33 -6.92
N ARG A 226 2.20 16.25 -6.32
CA ARG A 226 3.45 15.94 -5.61
C ARG A 226 3.20 14.88 -4.54
N SER A 227 4.05 13.83 -4.53
CA SER A 227 3.98 12.73 -3.58
C SER A 227 4.36 13.15 -2.16
N PHE A 228 4.29 12.23 -1.22
CA PHE A 228 4.48 12.50 0.21
C PHE A 228 5.92 12.88 0.57
N GLY A 229 6.92 12.21 0.00
CA GLY A 229 8.34 12.40 0.33
C GLY A 229 8.82 11.56 1.51
N LYS A 230 8.60 10.23 1.50
CA LYS A 230 9.07 9.29 2.54
C LYS A 230 10.14 8.36 1.99
N GLY A 231 11.40 8.72 2.19
CA GLY A 231 12.56 8.01 1.64
C GLY A 231 13.60 7.57 2.65
N LEU A 232 13.20 7.20 3.89
CA LEU A 232 14.12 6.71 4.92
C LEU A 232 14.25 5.20 4.87
N VAL A 233 15.49 4.71 4.97
CA VAL A 233 15.82 3.31 5.24
C VAL A 233 16.01 3.12 6.73
N GLN A 234 15.18 2.26 7.33
CA GLN A 234 15.18 2.02 8.76
C GLN A 234 15.46 0.55 9.06
N GLU A 235 16.40 0.28 9.96
CA GLU A 235 16.70 -1.05 10.47
C GLU A 235 16.09 -1.24 11.85
N PRO A 236 15.35 -2.34 12.10
CA PRO A 236 14.87 -2.66 13.44
C PRO A 236 16.00 -3.24 14.27
N ILE A 237 16.18 -2.75 15.48
CA ILE A 237 17.06 -3.32 16.50
C ILE A 237 16.18 -3.79 17.64
N ASN A 238 16.10 -5.10 17.84
CA ASN A 238 15.30 -5.72 18.88
C ASN A 238 16.18 -5.94 20.12
N PHE A 239 15.65 -5.62 21.31
CA PHE A 239 16.30 -5.84 22.57
C PHE A 239 15.82 -7.14 23.24
N THR A 240 16.58 -7.64 24.20
CA THR A 240 16.30 -8.91 24.89
C THR A 240 15.06 -8.87 25.77
N ASP A 241 14.61 -7.69 26.18
CA ASP A 241 13.39 -7.46 26.96
C ASP A 241 12.10 -7.42 26.09
N GLY A 242 12.23 -7.62 24.75
CA GLY A 242 11.13 -7.58 23.79
C GLY A 242 10.80 -6.18 23.28
N SER A 243 11.46 -5.14 23.77
CA SER A 243 11.41 -3.80 23.19
C SER A 243 12.28 -3.69 21.93
N GLY A 244 12.17 -2.61 21.18
CA GLY A 244 13.00 -2.39 20.01
C GLY A 244 12.96 -0.95 19.53
N ILE A 245 13.97 -0.58 18.76
CA ILE A 245 14.05 0.71 18.08
C ILE A 245 14.12 0.52 16.58
N ARG A 246 13.68 1.51 15.82
CA ARG A 246 13.92 1.62 14.38
C ARG A 246 14.90 2.74 14.15
N LEU A 247 16.11 2.39 13.71
CA LEU A 247 17.17 3.35 13.43
C LEU A 247 17.22 3.68 11.96
N THR A 248 17.16 4.97 11.61
CA THR A 248 17.41 5.42 10.25
C THR A 248 18.89 5.31 9.92
N VAL A 249 19.23 4.53 8.89
CA VAL A 249 20.61 4.25 8.50
C VAL A 249 20.98 4.81 7.14
N SER A 250 19.99 5.04 6.24
CA SER A 250 20.18 5.54 4.89
C SER A 250 18.95 6.28 4.40
N ARG A 251 19.08 6.92 3.24
CA ARG A 251 17.98 7.51 2.46
C ARG A 251 17.90 6.83 1.10
N PHE A 252 16.71 6.83 0.52
CA PHE A 252 16.50 6.43 -0.86
C PHE A 252 16.63 7.62 -1.80
N TYR A 253 17.28 7.38 -2.93
CA TYR A 253 17.49 8.35 -4.02
C TYR A 253 17.04 7.73 -5.33
N THR A 254 16.41 8.53 -6.17
CA THR A 254 16.02 8.13 -7.52
C THR A 254 17.25 8.11 -8.45
N PRO A 255 17.17 7.51 -9.65
CA PRO A 255 18.30 7.45 -10.57
C PRO A 255 18.89 8.83 -10.94
N SER A 256 18.09 9.90 -10.92
CA SER A 256 18.57 11.26 -11.14
C SER A 256 19.35 11.87 -9.97
N GLY A 257 19.48 11.14 -8.85
CA GLY A 257 20.11 11.63 -7.62
C GLY A 257 19.19 12.41 -6.68
N ARG A 258 17.92 12.49 -6.99
CA ARG A 258 16.92 13.18 -6.18
C ARG A 258 16.60 12.36 -4.93
N CYS A 259 16.76 12.98 -3.74
CA CYS A 259 16.37 12.37 -2.48
C CYS A 259 14.84 12.25 -2.39
N ILE A 260 14.31 11.02 -2.19
CA ILE A 260 12.87 10.80 -2.01
C ILE A 260 12.40 11.43 -0.70
N GLN A 261 13.26 11.43 0.35
CA GLN A 261 12.91 12.00 1.64
C GLN A 261 12.80 13.52 1.56
N LYS A 262 11.62 14.06 1.86
CA LYS A 262 11.45 15.51 2.00
C LYS A 262 12.32 16.05 3.14
N PRO A 263 12.80 17.29 3.04
CA PRO A 263 13.64 17.90 4.08
C PRO A 263 12.95 17.90 5.44
N TYR A 264 13.74 17.70 6.51
CA TYR A 264 13.30 17.95 7.88
C TYR A 264 13.45 19.44 8.18
N GLY A 265 12.32 20.12 8.34
CA GLY A 265 12.25 21.49 8.81
C GLY A 265 11.31 21.58 10.01
N ASP A 266 11.17 22.77 10.57
CA ASP A 266 10.25 23.05 11.67
C ASP A 266 8.78 22.71 11.31
N ASP A 267 8.46 22.81 10.01
CA ASP A 267 7.14 22.61 9.44
C ASP A 267 6.89 21.17 8.92
N TYR A 268 7.81 20.23 9.19
CA TYR A 268 7.75 18.87 8.63
C TYR A 268 6.39 18.17 8.86
N GLN A 269 5.79 18.37 10.05
CA GLN A 269 4.51 17.76 10.40
C GLN A 269 3.31 18.48 9.76
N TYR A 270 3.50 19.74 9.39
CA TYR A 270 2.45 20.60 8.82
C TYR A 270 2.51 20.69 7.29
N ASP A 271 3.50 20.11 6.65
CA ASP A 271 3.70 20.15 5.20
C ASP A 271 2.41 19.90 4.39
N ILE A 272 1.66 18.86 4.77
CA ILE A 272 0.41 18.50 4.07
C ILE A 272 -0.66 19.61 4.26
N TYR A 273 -0.76 20.20 5.45
CA TYR A 273 -1.70 21.29 5.73
C TYR A 273 -1.32 22.56 4.99
N GLU A 274 -0.03 22.86 4.91
CA GLU A 274 0.47 24.01 4.15
C GLU A 274 0.22 23.85 2.65
N ARG A 275 0.48 22.68 2.10
CA ARG A 275 0.19 22.36 0.71
C ARG A 275 -1.31 22.52 0.40
N TYR A 276 -2.18 22.07 1.30
CA TYR A 276 -3.61 22.28 1.19
C TYR A 276 -3.99 23.77 1.27
N ALA A 277 -3.48 24.48 2.27
CA ALA A 277 -3.74 25.90 2.47
C ALA A 277 -3.30 26.79 1.30
N HIS A 278 -2.21 26.42 0.62
CA HIS A 278 -1.72 27.10 -0.58
C HIS A 278 -2.44 26.67 -1.88
N GLY A 279 -3.42 25.77 -1.81
CA GLY A 279 -4.19 25.31 -2.96
C GLY A 279 -3.50 24.27 -3.85
N GLU A 280 -2.37 23.71 -3.43
CA GLU A 280 -1.62 22.70 -4.20
C GLU A 280 -2.47 21.45 -4.50
N MET A 281 -3.44 21.13 -3.64
CA MET A 281 -4.36 20.00 -3.82
C MET A 281 -5.47 20.28 -4.85
N THR A 282 -5.70 21.54 -5.19
CA THR A 282 -6.84 21.94 -6.03
C THR A 282 -6.45 22.57 -7.35
N SER A 283 -5.22 23.09 -7.47
CA SER A 283 -4.73 23.74 -8.69
C SER A 283 -3.27 23.41 -8.95
N ALA A 284 -2.97 22.99 -10.19
CA ALA A 284 -1.61 22.74 -10.64
C ALA A 284 -0.73 24.01 -10.60
N ASP A 285 -1.33 25.18 -10.81
CA ASP A 285 -0.61 26.46 -10.80
C ASP A 285 -0.15 26.89 -9.41
N SER A 286 -0.71 26.27 -8.36
CA SER A 286 -0.34 26.56 -6.96
C SER A 286 0.82 25.69 -6.47
N MET A 287 1.30 24.75 -7.27
CA MET A 287 2.40 23.87 -6.91
C MET A 287 3.72 24.65 -6.86
N LYS A 288 4.33 24.72 -5.67
CA LYS A 288 5.66 25.33 -5.50
C LYS A 288 6.71 24.34 -6.02
N VAL A 289 7.40 24.73 -7.07
CA VAL A 289 8.55 23.98 -7.61
C VAL A 289 9.82 24.57 -7.02
N ASP A 290 10.64 23.74 -6.38
CA ASP A 290 11.98 24.14 -5.99
C ASP A 290 12.86 24.23 -7.24
N THR A 291 13.21 25.45 -7.62
CA THR A 291 14.05 25.73 -8.80
C THR A 291 15.55 25.82 -8.45
N THR A 292 15.93 25.62 -7.19
CA THR A 292 17.33 25.71 -6.75
C THR A 292 18.12 24.43 -7.03
N ALA A 293 17.42 23.28 -7.14
CA ALA A 293 18.00 22.00 -7.49
C ALA A 293 17.44 21.51 -8.83
N VAL A 294 18.32 21.28 -9.80
CA VAL A 294 17.96 20.74 -11.10
C VAL A 294 18.46 19.29 -11.18
N PHE A 295 17.54 18.38 -11.48
CA PHE A 295 17.84 16.97 -11.67
C PHE A 295 17.55 16.59 -13.11
N TYR A 296 18.44 15.81 -13.69
CA TYR A 296 18.28 15.32 -15.06
C TYR A 296 17.99 13.82 -15.04
N THR A 297 17.08 13.39 -15.89
CA THR A 297 16.85 11.96 -16.13
C THR A 297 18.12 11.30 -16.69
N VAL A 298 18.18 9.99 -16.72
CA VAL A 298 19.31 9.22 -17.28
C VAL A 298 19.62 9.64 -18.73
N ARG A 299 18.60 10.10 -19.48
CA ARG A 299 18.74 10.56 -20.88
C ARG A 299 18.92 12.08 -21.00
N GLY A 300 19.10 12.80 -19.88
CA GLY A 300 19.40 14.24 -19.87
C GLY A 300 18.20 15.16 -20.10
N ARG A 301 17.02 14.71 -19.75
CA ARG A 301 15.79 15.52 -19.77
C ARG A 301 15.50 16.13 -18.43
#